data_448a342fd2a25c06376352d096a3d2b7
#
_entry.id   448a342fd2a25c06376352d096a3d2b7
#
_cell.length_a   1.000
_cell.length_b   1.000
_cell.length_c   1.000
_cell.angle_alpha   90.00
_cell.angle_beta   90.00
_cell.angle_gamma   90.00
#
_symmetry.space_group_name_H-M   'P 1'
#
loop_
_entity.id
_entity.type
_entity.pdbx_description
1 polymer ?
#
loop_
_entity_poly.entity_id
_entity_poly.type
_entity_poly.pdbx_seq_one_letter_code
_entity_poly.pdbx_strand_id
1 'polypeptide(L)'
;MNTLLEVANEQGISADAFDFDLLSYTTYYQGTVDEEWQLLKGKDLLTETTEIEIRSSTFLLRQEYQIRIREAKPHPLLNLRFSLASDKYKSKVVAIIDPKSVIPLKKGVQDWIKEAFRNRQLRHGFLIGLYEQNLDKEINRLLLKLQKEGGLNAPYRLPVGEFYPPVPPVDDKVILHYKNLKKNNSMIEGIHPGDLLLEYILPKNGLDGRGCDGQHIAMPEPLIRHAGLIMIDDNTIVTEQDERSVRFYASVSGYLQRKQGVFSISQELQIEAASMRKTGSIEAGTDKEISLSIKKKEATEDSVGTGVNIDVQKLKVSGTVGANAKIQACELHIGAQTHKKSEIQATETANIHLHRGNLKAKEAIIEILEIGKVEADIVRVKKMVGGEIIGRIVEVETLYSNAKITALESITVETIEGDGNNLIINPHAIETYHNKIESLELDIRTKTSRLQQQSKELIAKEVAFKEKSNRITVFQQRIKNAVQSGKAPMRADIVRLQQYRVEAENLKHEEERLNKDNEHLHALREELEKLYEADLHATITHHGVYDGHTRVSFIDSKTSEEYALTPQGKATHIRLRLEGDEKQLLVES
;
A
#
# COMPACT_ATOMS: atom_id res chain seq x y z
N MET A 1 -16.46 40.12 41.86
CA MET A 1 -17.74 40.59 42.37
C MET A 1 -18.25 41.71 41.46
N ASN A 2 -19.51 41.68 41.12
CA ASN A 2 -20.01 42.64 40.12
C ASN A 2 -20.38 43.94 40.79
N THR A 3 -19.46 44.89 40.87
CA THR A 3 -19.59 46.20 41.52
C THR A 3 -20.86 46.99 41.11
N LEU A 4 -21.35 46.73 39.90
CA LEU A 4 -22.61 47.36 39.41
C LEU A 4 -23.84 46.74 40.06
N LEU A 5 -23.84 45.47 40.39
CA LEU A 5 -24.90 44.82 41.15
C LEU A 5 -24.93 45.30 42.61
N GLU A 6 -23.76 45.52 43.21
CA GLU A 6 -23.66 46.10 44.57
C GLU A 6 -24.21 47.49 44.60
N VAL A 7 -23.82 48.37 43.67
CA VAL A 7 -24.36 49.74 43.55
C VAL A 7 -25.87 49.74 43.29
N ALA A 8 -26.37 48.85 42.46
CA ALA A 8 -27.80 48.71 42.21
C ALA A 8 -28.55 48.26 43.46
N ASN A 9 -28.02 47.30 44.19
CA ASN A 9 -28.60 46.80 45.44
C ASN A 9 -28.60 47.86 46.55
N GLU A 10 -27.49 48.62 46.72
CA GLU A 10 -27.42 49.74 47.66
C GLU A 10 -28.44 50.85 47.39
N GLN A 11 -28.75 51.11 46.13
CA GLN A 11 -29.71 52.10 45.69
C GLN A 11 -31.15 51.57 45.55
N GLY A 12 -31.38 50.29 45.78
CA GLY A 12 -32.67 49.62 45.64
C GLY A 12 -33.22 49.63 44.19
N ILE A 13 -32.35 49.74 43.21
CA ILE A 13 -32.69 49.88 41.79
C ILE A 13 -32.33 48.60 41.04
N SER A 14 -33.19 48.16 40.10
CA SER A 14 -32.83 47.07 39.21
C SER A 14 -31.60 47.43 38.38
N ALA A 15 -30.62 46.52 38.28
CA ALA A 15 -29.39 46.73 37.52
C ALA A 15 -29.62 47.09 36.03
N ASP A 16 -30.81 46.81 35.49
CA ASP A 16 -31.20 47.13 34.11
C ASP A 16 -31.89 48.51 33.98
N ALA A 17 -32.24 49.16 35.10
CA ALA A 17 -32.94 50.44 35.08
C ALA A 17 -32.02 51.66 34.97
N PHE A 18 -30.72 51.51 35.18
CA PHE A 18 -29.77 52.61 35.04
C PHE A 18 -28.67 52.24 34.00
N ASP A 19 -28.09 53.31 33.44
CA ASP A 19 -26.93 53.23 32.58
C ASP A 19 -25.77 54.03 33.19
N PHE A 20 -24.57 53.87 32.67
CA PHE A 20 -23.41 54.58 33.16
C PHE A 20 -22.45 54.94 32.04
N ASP A 21 -21.73 56.03 32.23
CA ASP A 21 -20.59 56.41 31.42
C ASP A 21 -19.31 55.97 32.14
N LEU A 22 -18.44 55.24 31.48
CA LEU A 22 -17.12 54.89 32.00
C LEU A 22 -16.20 56.10 31.84
N LEU A 23 -15.79 56.73 32.94
CA LEU A 23 -14.94 57.92 32.94
C LEU A 23 -13.46 57.53 32.85
N SER A 24 -13.04 56.56 33.67
CA SER A 24 -11.69 56.02 33.69
C SER A 24 -11.66 54.62 34.29
N TYR A 25 -10.60 53.89 34.02
CA TYR A 25 -10.30 52.63 34.71
C TYR A 25 -8.81 52.51 34.93
N THR A 26 -8.45 51.79 36.01
CA THR A 26 -7.09 51.53 36.41
C THR A 26 -6.92 50.03 36.65
N THR A 27 -5.89 49.43 36.09
CA THR A 27 -5.62 48.02 36.24
C THR A 27 -4.43 47.81 37.16
N TYR A 28 -4.59 46.93 38.10
CA TYR A 28 -3.53 46.50 39.04
C TYR A 28 -3.29 44.99 38.84
N TYR A 29 -2.06 44.59 39.00
CA TYR A 29 -1.67 43.19 39.02
C TYR A 29 -0.76 42.88 40.22
N GLN A 30 -0.71 41.60 40.59
CA GLN A 30 0.11 41.08 41.66
C GLN A 30 0.64 39.71 41.22
N GLY A 31 1.95 39.53 41.22
CA GLY A 31 2.59 38.31 40.72
C GLY A 31 2.42 37.14 41.72
N THR A 32 2.59 37.40 43.01
CA THR A 32 2.33 36.46 44.10
C THR A 32 1.51 37.11 45.17
N VAL A 33 0.80 36.32 45.98
CA VAL A 33 -0.12 36.83 47.04
C VAL A 33 0.61 37.69 48.09
N ASP A 34 1.90 37.54 48.24
CA ASP A 34 2.72 38.29 49.24
C ASP A 34 3.32 39.59 48.67
N GLU A 35 3.17 39.85 47.38
CA GLU A 35 3.65 41.06 46.73
C GLU A 35 2.64 42.20 46.88
N GLU A 36 3.11 43.45 46.78
CA GLU A 36 2.23 44.60 46.72
C GLU A 36 1.56 44.72 45.33
N TRP A 37 0.35 45.25 45.30
CA TRP A 37 -0.35 45.54 44.06
C TRP A 37 0.40 46.58 43.23
N GLN A 38 0.78 46.18 42.03
CA GLN A 38 1.49 47.03 41.09
C GLN A 38 0.52 47.62 40.09
N LEU A 39 0.72 48.91 39.77
CA LEU A 39 -0.07 49.61 38.76
C LEU A 39 0.41 49.24 37.35
N LEU A 40 -0.49 48.71 36.52
CA LEU A 40 -0.18 48.50 35.10
C LEU A 40 -0.10 49.86 34.37
N LYS A 41 1.11 50.26 33.99
CA LYS A 41 1.36 51.57 33.32
C LYS A 41 0.93 51.58 31.86
N GLY A 42 0.88 50.42 31.21
CA GLY A 42 0.50 50.23 29.80
C GLY A 42 -0.85 49.54 29.64
N LYS A 43 -1.22 49.25 28.39
CA LYS A 43 -2.39 48.44 28.06
C LYS A 43 -2.06 46.95 27.87
N ASP A 44 -0.80 46.60 27.83
CA ASP A 44 -0.33 45.26 27.58
C ASP A 44 0.39 44.73 28.82
N LEU A 45 -0.16 43.68 29.40
CA LEU A 45 0.40 43.02 30.55
C LEU A 45 1.78 42.42 30.26
N LEU A 46 2.02 41.94 29.05
CA LEU A 46 3.29 41.33 28.63
C LEU A 46 4.46 42.32 28.59
N THR A 47 4.22 43.63 28.70
CA THR A 47 5.28 44.63 28.85
C THR A 47 5.90 44.63 30.25
N GLU A 48 5.19 44.14 31.26
CA GLU A 48 5.58 44.19 32.66
C GLU A 48 5.66 42.79 33.30
N THR A 49 5.05 41.78 32.67
CA THR A 49 4.98 40.40 33.17
C THR A 49 5.19 39.37 32.04
N THR A 50 5.43 38.12 32.38
CA THR A 50 5.56 37.02 31.41
C THR A 50 4.25 36.24 31.27
N GLU A 51 4.07 35.57 30.13
CA GLU A 51 2.91 34.70 29.91
C GLU A 51 2.81 33.59 30.98
N ILE A 52 3.95 33.07 31.44
CA ILE A 52 4.02 32.02 32.47
C ILE A 52 3.46 32.55 33.79
N GLU A 53 3.84 33.77 34.20
CA GLU A 53 3.32 34.41 35.41
C GLU A 53 1.82 34.69 35.30
N ILE A 54 1.36 35.21 34.16
CA ILE A 54 -0.05 35.48 33.94
C ILE A 54 -0.92 34.22 34.03
N ARG A 55 -0.39 33.08 33.62
CA ARG A 55 -1.06 31.78 33.70
C ARG A 55 -0.99 31.14 35.09
N SER A 56 -0.12 31.63 35.96
CA SER A 56 0.03 31.09 37.34
C SER A 56 -1.22 31.30 38.19
N SER A 57 -1.51 30.35 39.06
CA SER A 57 -2.60 30.45 40.03
C SER A 57 -2.40 31.59 41.05
N THR A 58 -1.15 31.98 41.32
CA THR A 58 -0.79 33.06 42.26
C THR A 58 -0.92 34.44 41.66
N PHE A 59 -1.00 34.57 40.35
CA PHE A 59 -1.15 35.84 39.65
C PHE A 59 -2.57 36.37 39.82
N LEU A 60 -2.71 37.62 40.24
CA LEU A 60 -4.01 38.28 40.46
C LEU A 60 -4.14 39.53 39.63
N LEU A 61 -5.36 39.81 39.17
CA LEU A 61 -5.75 41.00 38.43
C LEU A 61 -6.92 41.70 39.10
N ARG A 62 -6.83 43.01 39.23
CA ARG A 62 -7.91 43.85 39.73
C ARG A 62 -8.04 45.08 38.86
N GLN A 63 -9.28 45.50 38.61
CA GLN A 63 -9.57 46.80 37.98
C GLN A 63 -10.45 47.66 38.88
N GLU A 64 -10.11 48.91 38.92
CA GLU A 64 -10.90 49.95 39.59
C GLU A 64 -11.49 50.86 38.51
N TYR A 65 -12.77 51.18 38.63
CA TYR A 65 -13.52 51.95 37.66
C TYR A 65 -14.09 53.23 38.26
N GLN A 66 -13.99 54.34 37.53
CA GLN A 66 -14.74 55.54 37.80
C GLN A 66 -15.90 55.62 36.82
N ILE A 67 -17.13 55.57 37.32
CA ILE A 67 -18.34 55.60 36.51
C ILE A 67 -19.22 56.77 36.89
N ARG A 68 -19.93 57.30 35.92
CA ARG A 68 -20.99 58.25 36.14
C ARG A 68 -22.33 57.58 35.88
N ILE A 69 -23.14 57.43 36.90
CA ILE A 69 -24.46 56.82 36.76
C ILE A 69 -25.41 57.85 36.11
N ARG A 70 -26.20 57.41 35.16
CA ARG A 70 -27.21 58.12 34.45
C ARG A 70 -28.46 57.28 34.22
N GLU A 71 -29.56 57.93 33.95
CA GLU A 71 -30.76 57.23 33.49
C GLU A 71 -30.51 56.52 32.17
N ALA A 72 -31.06 55.34 32.02
CA ALA A 72 -30.90 54.55 30.80
C ALA A 72 -31.64 55.21 29.64
N LYS A 73 -30.92 55.88 28.75
CA LYS A 73 -31.46 56.51 27.54
C LYS A 73 -30.81 55.88 26.30
N PRO A 74 -31.63 55.51 25.28
CA PRO A 74 -31.09 55.02 24.04
C PRO A 74 -30.17 56.05 23.38
N HIS A 75 -29.05 55.57 22.78
CA HIS A 75 -28.16 56.45 22.06
C HIS A 75 -28.88 57.05 20.83
N PRO A 76 -28.83 58.37 20.63
CA PRO A 76 -29.68 59.07 19.64
C PRO A 76 -29.40 58.63 18.19
N LEU A 77 -28.20 58.07 17.90
CA LEU A 77 -27.80 57.74 16.55
C LEU A 77 -27.42 56.23 16.39
N LEU A 78 -27.13 55.51 17.47
CA LEU A 78 -26.68 54.13 17.43
C LEU A 78 -27.72 53.21 18.08
N ASN A 79 -28.35 52.36 17.30
CA ASN A 79 -29.20 51.29 17.82
C ASN A 79 -28.48 49.95 17.63
N LEU A 80 -27.49 49.67 18.49
CA LEU A 80 -26.69 48.46 18.47
C LEU A 80 -27.32 47.41 19.39
N ARG A 81 -27.89 46.37 18.80
CA ARG A 81 -28.44 45.21 19.49
C ARG A 81 -27.44 44.06 19.43
N PHE A 82 -26.97 43.62 20.56
CA PHE A 82 -26.02 42.51 20.63
C PHE A 82 -26.09 41.78 21.97
N SER A 83 -25.61 40.55 21.98
CA SER A 83 -25.33 39.77 23.18
C SER A 83 -23.85 39.42 23.23
N LEU A 84 -23.30 39.23 24.44
CA LEU A 84 -21.96 38.66 24.61
C LEU A 84 -22.11 37.18 24.84
N ALA A 85 -21.28 36.40 24.13
CA ALA A 85 -21.08 34.98 24.33
C ALA A 85 -19.61 34.75 24.68
N SER A 86 -19.34 33.76 25.53
CA SER A 86 -17.98 33.33 25.85
C SER A 86 -17.89 31.83 25.75
N ASP A 87 -16.64 31.30 25.61
CA ASP A 87 -16.37 29.91 25.82
C ASP A 87 -16.60 29.51 27.29
N LYS A 88 -16.58 28.22 27.59
CA LYS A 88 -16.79 27.70 28.94
C LYS A 88 -15.79 28.22 29.98
N TYR A 89 -14.64 28.65 29.52
CA TYR A 89 -13.55 29.18 30.34
C TYR A 89 -13.52 30.69 30.40
N LYS A 90 -14.44 31.38 29.71
CA LYS A 90 -14.44 32.83 29.55
C LYS A 90 -13.14 33.41 29.00
N SER A 91 -12.34 32.57 28.33
CA SER A 91 -11.05 32.99 27.76
C SER A 91 -11.20 33.70 26.41
N LYS A 92 -12.35 33.51 25.75
CA LYS A 92 -12.72 34.18 24.51
C LYS A 92 -14.12 34.80 24.67
N VAL A 93 -14.25 36.07 24.32
CA VAL A 93 -15.50 36.79 24.37
C VAL A 93 -15.85 37.31 22.97
N VAL A 94 -17.08 37.04 22.53
CA VAL A 94 -17.59 37.38 21.21
C VAL A 94 -18.89 38.17 21.35
N ALA A 95 -18.98 39.31 20.70
CA ALA A 95 -20.24 40.02 20.53
C ALA A 95 -21.01 39.42 19.35
N ILE A 96 -22.25 39.02 19.57
CA ILE A 96 -23.18 38.55 18.53
C ILE A 96 -24.12 39.69 18.24
N ILE A 97 -23.91 40.40 17.12
CA ILE A 97 -24.66 41.57 16.70
C ILE A 97 -25.90 41.13 15.91
N ASP A 98 -27.05 41.58 16.36
CA ASP A 98 -28.34 41.31 15.72
C ASP A 98 -28.42 42.02 14.35
N PRO A 99 -28.95 41.39 13.30
CA PRO A 99 -29.17 42.01 11.99
C PRO A 99 -30.07 43.27 12.04
N LYS A 100 -30.93 43.38 13.05
CA LYS A 100 -31.80 44.56 13.26
C LYS A 100 -31.06 45.77 13.86
N SER A 101 -29.73 45.67 14.07
CA SER A 101 -28.95 46.82 14.54
C SER A 101 -28.85 47.89 13.47
N VAL A 102 -28.99 49.16 13.88
CA VAL A 102 -28.79 50.31 13.02
C VAL A 102 -27.52 51.03 13.44
N ILE A 103 -26.49 50.90 12.62
CA ILE A 103 -25.14 51.43 12.87
C ILE A 103 -24.86 52.51 11.83
N PRO A 104 -24.78 53.78 12.22
CA PRO A 104 -24.53 54.87 11.28
C PRO A 104 -23.06 54.89 10.85
N LEU A 105 -22.81 55.10 9.57
CA LEU A 105 -21.45 55.26 9.03
C LEU A 105 -20.98 56.72 9.19
N LYS A 106 -20.76 57.17 10.44
CA LYS A 106 -20.37 58.55 10.79
C LYS A 106 -19.04 58.53 11.56
N LYS A 107 -18.36 59.66 11.56
CA LYS A 107 -17.15 59.86 12.38
C LYS A 107 -17.49 59.65 13.85
N GLY A 108 -16.66 58.87 14.57
CA GLY A 108 -16.85 58.54 15.99
C GLY A 108 -17.68 57.27 16.25
N VAL A 109 -18.27 56.62 15.22
CA VAL A 109 -19.07 55.39 15.41
C VAL A 109 -18.26 54.25 16.02
N GLN A 110 -16.97 54.18 15.73
CA GLN A 110 -16.07 53.17 16.32
C GLN A 110 -16.01 53.30 17.84
N ASP A 111 -15.87 54.53 18.34
CA ASP A 111 -15.80 54.80 19.77
C ASP A 111 -17.11 54.45 20.46
N TRP A 112 -18.26 54.77 19.82
CA TRP A 112 -19.59 54.44 20.37
C TRP A 112 -19.82 52.93 20.44
N ILE A 113 -19.38 52.16 19.42
CA ILE A 113 -19.45 50.68 19.43
C ILE A 113 -18.53 50.11 20.50
N LYS A 114 -17.31 50.62 20.62
CA LYS A 114 -16.34 50.20 21.61
C LYS A 114 -16.85 50.49 23.04
N GLU A 115 -17.43 51.66 23.26
CA GLU A 115 -18.02 51.99 24.54
C GLU A 115 -19.20 51.07 24.89
N ALA A 116 -20.10 50.80 23.93
CA ALA A 116 -21.20 49.86 24.12
C ALA A 116 -20.72 48.46 24.48
N PHE A 117 -19.65 47.96 23.82
CA PHE A 117 -19.06 46.67 24.16
C PHE A 117 -18.43 46.67 25.56
N ARG A 118 -17.65 47.69 25.91
CA ARG A 118 -17.04 47.81 27.24
C ARG A 118 -18.07 47.88 28.36
N ASN A 119 -19.14 48.68 28.19
CA ASN A 119 -20.21 48.75 29.16
C ASN A 119 -20.89 47.39 29.36
N ARG A 120 -21.08 46.63 28.28
CA ARG A 120 -21.66 45.28 28.38
C ARG A 120 -20.67 44.29 29.00
N GLN A 121 -19.37 44.37 28.68
CA GLN A 121 -18.33 43.55 29.31
C GLN A 121 -18.28 43.77 30.83
N LEU A 122 -18.27 45.02 31.29
CA LEU A 122 -18.31 45.37 32.71
C LEU A 122 -19.54 44.80 33.42
N ARG A 123 -20.73 44.87 32.81
CA ARG A 123 -21.96 44.27 33.38
C ARG A 123 -21.87 42.75 33.51
N HIS A 124 -21.04 42.10 32.69
CA HIS A 124 -20.79 40.66 32.76
C HIS A 124 -19.54 40.29 33.58
N GLY A 125 -18.89 41.26 34.22
CA GLY A 125 -17.70 41.03 35.05
C GLY A 125 -16.42 40.75 34.27
N PHE A 126 -16.37 41.10 32.99
CA PHE A 126 -15.15 41.00 32.21
C PHE A 126 -14.27 42.22 32.41
N LEU A 127 -12.96 42.03 32.48
CA LEU A 127 -11.96 43.09 32.48
C LEU A 127 -11.96 43.78 31.12
N ILE A 128 -11.56 45.05 31.06
CA ILE A 128 -11.52 45.85 29.84
C ILE A 128 -10.10 46.37 29.59
N GLY A 129 -9.75 46.55 28.31
CA GLY A 129 -8.50 47.18 27.91
C GLY A 129 -7.26 46.27 27.88
N LEU A 130 -7.31 45.06 28.44
CA LEU A 130 -6.17 44.14 28.54
C LEU A 130 -6.02 43.24 27.33
N TYR A 131 -7.06 42.94 26.58
CA TYR A 131 -7.09 41.95 25.51
C TYR A 131 -7.82 42.45 24.25
N GLU A 132 -7.98 43.77 24.13
CA GLU A 132 -8.72 44.41 23.03
C GLU A 132 -7.84 44.76 21.81
N GLN A 133 -6.64 44.20 21.71
CA GLN A 133 -5.63 44.57 20.69
C GLN A 133 -6.14 44.53 19.24
N ASN A 134 -7.08 43.64 18.94
CA ASN A 134 -7.66 43.50 17.62
C ASN A 134 -9.04 44.10 17.47
N LEU A 135 -9.62 44.66 18.56
CA LEU A 135 -11.00 45.14 18.57
C LEU A 135 -11.24 46.25 17.52
N ASP A 136 -10.31 47.20 17.39
CA ASP A 136 -10.41 48.27 16.40
C ASP A 136 -10.39 47.73 14.96
N LYS A 137 -9.60 46.71 14.69
CA LYS A 137 -9.57 46.05 13.37
C LYS A 137 -10.88 45.33 13.08
N GLU A 138 -11.44 44.63 14.06
CA GLU A 138 -12.69 43.89 13.91
C GLU A 138 -13.91 44.85 13.76
N ILE A 139 -13.93 45.96 14.51
CA ILE A 139 -14.95 47.00 14.31
C ILE A 139 -14.83 47.62 12.91
N ASN A 140 -13.61 47.87 12.43
CA ASN A 140 -13.41 48.39 11.06
C ASN A 140 -13.90 47.38 10.00
N ARG A 141 -13.66 46.09 10.20
CA ARG A 141 -14.18 45.03 9.31
C ARG A 141 -15.72 45.04 9.28
N LEU A 142 -16.36 45.18 10.44
CA LEU A 142 -17.82 45.33 10.53
C LEU A 142 -18.31 46.56 9.74
N LEU A 143 -17.70 47.73 9.93
CA LEU A 143 -18.07 48.95 9.25
C LEU A 143 -17.88 48.86 7.73
N LEU A 144 -16.80 48.26 7.26
CA LEU A 144 -16.56 48.01 5.84
C LEU A 144 -17.61 47.05 5.25
N LYS A 145 -18.03 46.04 6.02
CA LYS A 145 -19.10 45.12 5.60
C LYS A 145 -20.43 45.86 5.49
N LEU A 146 -20.80 46.67 6.49
CA LEU A 146 -22.01 47.46 6.47
C LEU A 146 -22.03 48.48 5.30
N GLN A 147 -20.88 49.06 4.97
CA GLN A 147 -20.75 49.98 3.83
C GLN A 147 -20.99 49.28 2.50
N LYS A 148 -20.50 47.99 2.39
CA LYS A 148 -20.68 47.20 1.17
C LYS A 148 -22.10 46.65 0.99
N GLU A 149 -22.68 46.14 2.07
CA GLU A 149 -23.94 45.37 2.05
C GLU A 149 -25.18 46.19 2.44
N GLY A 150 -24.99 47.42 2.93
CA GLY A 150 -26.09 48.30 3.39
C GLY A 150 -26.73 47.87 4.70
N GLY A 151 -26.32 46.75 5.31
CA GLY A 151 -26.86 46.21 6.55
C GLY A 151 -26.32 44.82 6.86
N LEU A 152 -26.81 44.18 7.92
CA LEU A 152 -26.48 42.80 8.28
C LEU A 152 -27.63 41.87 7.88
N ASN A 153 -27.36 40.86 7.06
CA ASN A 153 -28.35 39.88 6.63
C ASN A 153 -28.46 38.68 7.61
N ALA A 154 -27.49 38.50 8.49
CA ALA A 154 -27.43 37.47 9.51
C ALA A 154 -26.69 37.97 10.76
N PRO A 155 -26.83 37.31 11.92
CA PRO A 155 -26.09 37.67 13.12
C PRO A 155 -24.58 37.73 12.85
N TYR A 156 -23.95 38.85 13.17
CA TYR A 156 -22.52 39.04 12.96
C TYR A 156 -21.75 38.78 14.26
N ARG A 157 -20.77 37.86 14.19
CA ARG A 157 -19.92 37.54 15.31
C ARG A 157 -18.65 38.37 15.27
N LEU A 158 -18.44 39.22 16.28
CA LEU A 158 -17.27 40.07 16.41
C LEU A 158 -16.48 39.64 17.65
N PRO A 159 -15.21 39.20 17.54
CA PRO A 159 -14.36 38.97 18.70
C PRO A 159 -14.12 40.27 19.48
N VAL A 160 -14.50 40.28 20.76
CA VAL A 160 -14.35 41.46 21.66
C VAL A 160 -13.10 41.34 22.50
N GLY A 161 -12.68 40.12 22.74
CA GLY A 161 -11.46 39.86 23.49
C GLY A 161 -11.09 38.38 23.53
N GLU A 162 -9.80 38.14 23.58
CA GLU A 162 -9.20 36.82 23.84
C GLU A 162 -8.04 37.07 24.81
N PHE A 163 -8.06 36.33 25.94
CA PHE A 163 -7.02 36.47 26.92
C PHE A 163 -6.07 35.25 26.85
N TYR A 164 -5.87 34.48 27.90
CA TYR A 164 -4.98 33.32 27.87
C TYR A 164 -5.79 32.02 27.94
N PRO A 165 -6.24 31.49 26.79
CA PRO A 165 -7.01 30.26 26.79
C PRO A 165 -6.16 29.10 27.36
N PRO A 166 -6.77 28.19 28.14
CA PRO A 166 -6.07 27.03 28.63
C PRO A 166 -5.79 26.05 27.49
N VAL A 167 -4.69 25.34 27.60
CA VAL A 167 -4.37 24.22 26.71
C VAL A 167 -4.67 22.93 27.46
N PRO A 168 -5.58 22.10 26.97
CA PRO A 168 -5.89 20.84 27.65
C PRO A 168 -4.68 19.89 27.65
N PRO A 169 -4.54 19.06 28.70
CA PRO A 169 -3.51 18.03 28.74
C PRO A 169 -3.76 16.96 27.68
N VAL A 170 -2.73 16.26 27.33
CA VAL A 170 -2.81 15.07 26.47
C VAL A 170 -2.66 13.85 27.36
N ASP A 171 -3.72 13.04 27.45
CA ASP A 171 -3.69 11.76 28.16
C ASP A 171 -2.84 10.74 27.38
N ASP A 172 -2.25 9.79 28.12
CA ASP A 172 -1.56 8.70 27.48
C ASP A 172 -2.52 7.79 26.69
N LYS A 173 -2.05 7.25 25.56
CA LYS A 173 -2.87 6.41 24.70
C LYS A 173 -2.01 5.38 23.97
N VAL A 174 -2.52 4.15 23.87
CA VAL A 174 -1.93 3.11 23.00
C VAL A 174 -2.76 2.98 21.75
N ILE A 175 -2.12 3.09 20.60
CA ILE A 175 -2.70 2.87 19.28
C ILE A 175 -2.18 1.53 18.75
N LEU A 176 -3.12 0.65 18.37
CA LEU A 176 -2.80 -0.69 17.88
C LEU A 176 -2.85 -0.68 16.34
N HIS A 177 -1.74 -0.28 15.70
CA HIS A 177 -1.66 -0.16 14.24
C HIS A 177 -1.79 -1.51 13.53
N TYR A 178 -1.28 -2.59 14.13
CA TYR A 178 -1.40 -3.95 13.57
C TYR A 178 -2.85 -4.39 13.31
N LYS A 179 -3.84 -3.82 13.99
CA LYS A 179 -5.26 -4.10 13.72
C LYS A 179 -5.75 -3.48 12.41
N ASN A 180 -5.10 -2.43 11.93
CA ASN A 180 -5.45 -1.75 10.68
C ASN A 180 -4.75 -2.39 9.46
N LEU A 181 -3.74 -3.24 9.69
CA LEU A 181 -3.07 -4.01 8.64
C LEU A 181 -3.95 -5.15 8.11
N LYS A 182 -5.06 -5.46 8.80
CA LYS A 182 -5.97 -6.54 8.41
C LYS A 182 -6.66 -6.24 7.08
N LYS A 183 -6.24 -6.97 6.05
CA LYS A 183 -6.94 -7.08 4.77
C LYS A 183 -7.87 -8.30 4.86
N ASN A 184 -9.15 -8.15 4.54
CA ASN A 184 -10.08 -9.26 4.27
C ASN A 184 -10.31 -10.28 5.40
N ASN A 185 -10.99 -9.97 6.50
CA ASN A 185 -11.47 -10.97 7.49
C ASN A 185 -10.43 -12.01 7.97
N SER A 186 -9.14 -11.86 7.68
CA SER A 186 -8.09 -12.71 8.22
C SER A 186 -7.88 -12.40 9.71
N MET A 187 -7.85 -13.43 10.54
CA MET A 187 -7.48 -13.26 11.96
C MET A 187 -5.97 -13.16 12.16
N ILE A 188 -5.20 -13.65 11.19
CA ILE A 188 -3.75 -13.72 11.25
C ILE A 188 -3.20 -13.11 9.96
N GLU A 189 -2.51 -11.99 10.12
CA GLU A 189 -1.78 -11.33 9.03
C GLU A 189 -0.29 -11.42 9.27
N GLY A 190 0.43 -11.58 8.18
CA GLY A 190 1.87 -11.48 8.20
C GLY A 190 2.34 -10.03 8.34
N ILE A 191 3.45 -9.87 9.03
CA ILE A 191 4.11 -8.61 9.30
C ILE A 191 5.46 -8.60 8.59
N HIS A 192 5.81 -7.46 8.02
CA HIS A 192 7.12 -7.23 7.41
C HIS A 192 8.03 -6.40 8.31
N PRO A 193 9.35 -6.51 8.17
CA PRO A 193 10.28 -5.59 8.80
C PRO A 193 9.95 -4.14 8.42
N GLY A 194 9.92 -3.26 9.43
CA GLY A 194 9.56 -1.85 9.26
C GLY A 194 8.07 -1.53 9.44
N ASP A 195 7.19 -2.52 9.58
CA ASP A 195 5.77 -2.27 9.86
C ASP A 195 5.61 -1.66 11.26
N LEU A 196 4.83 -0.58 11.36
CA LEU A 196 4.45 0.03 12.63
C LEU A 196 3.35 -0.81 13.30
N LEU A 197 3.69 -1.40 14.44
CA LEU A 197 2.81 -2.31 15.18
C LEU A 197 1.96 -1.59 16.22
N LEU A 198 2.61 -0.80 17.05
CA LEU A 198 2.05 -0.13 18.21
C LEU A 198 2.62 1.29 18.31
N GLU A 199 1.83 2.22 18.82
CA GLU A 199 2.28 3.56 19.16
C GLU A 199 1.73 3.93 20.55
N TYR A 200 2.62 4.33 21.44
CA TYR A 200 2.28 4.87 22.74
C TYR A 200 2.44 6.38 22.71
N ILE A 201 1.33 7.10 22.80
CA ILE A 201 1.33 8.55 22.92
C ILE A 201 1.71 8.93 24.32
N LEU A 202 2.78 9.73 24.45
CA LEU A 202 3.27 10.20 25.74
C LEU A 202 2.30 11.23 26.34
N PRO A 203 2.03 11.16 27.65
CA PRO A 203 1.22 12.15 28.33
C PRO A 203 1.94 13.51 28.31
N LYS A 204 1.20 14.59 28.13
CA LYS A 204 1.73 15.94 28.16
C LYS A 204 0.86 16.83 29.04
N ASN A 205 1.48 17.56 29.95
CA ASN A 205 0.79 18.53 30.78
C ASN A 205 0.12 19.60 29.93
N GLY A 206 -1.09 19.99 30.33
CA GLY A 206 -1.75 21.16 29.81
C GLY A 206 -1.07 22.46 30.26
N LEU A 207 -1.57 23.56 29.78
CA LEU A 207 -1.22 24.89 30.27
C LEU A 207 -2.44 25.52 30.89
N ASP A 208 -2.31 25.99 32.12
CA ASP A 208 -3.34 26.76 32.78
C ASP A 208 -3.67 28.00 31.95
N GLY A 209 -4.87 28.49 32.10
CA GLY A 209 -5.34 29.68 31.39
C GLY A 209 -5.73 30.82 32.33
N ARG A 210 -6.12 31.91 31.70
CA ARG A 210 -6.75 33.03 32.41
C ARG A 210 -7.89 33.57 31.57
N GLY A 211 -9.05 33.69 32.23
CA GLY A 211 -10.25 34.20 31.60
C GLY A 211 -10.22 35.71 31.43
N CYS A 212 -11.09 36.21 30.54
CA CYS A 212 -11.31 37.65 30.37
C CYS A 212 -11.92 38.31 31.61
N ASP A 213 -12.36 37.54 32.59
CA ASP A 213 -12.77 38.02 33.92
C ASP A 213 -11.61 38.08 34.94
N GLY A 214 -10.38 37.78 34.48
CA GLY A 214 -9.17 37.75 35.31
C GLY A 214 -9.00 36.48 36.16
N GLN A 215 -9.94 35.54 36.11
CA GLN A 215 -9.88 34.32 36.92
C GLN A 215 -8.89 33.32 36.33
N HIS A 216 -8.16 32.64 37.22
CA HIS A 216 -7.29 31.52 36.86
C HIS A 216 -8.12 30.32 36.40
N ILE A 217 -7.66 29.64 35.36
CA ILE A 217 -8.27 28.45 34.81
C ILE A 217 -7.29 27.29 34.94
N ALA A 218 -7.46 26.50 35.98
CA ALA A 218 -6.62 25.34 36.22
C ALA A 218 -6.91 24.23 35.23
N MET A 219 -5.86 23.61 34.67
CA MET A 219 -5.98 22.40 33.87
C MET A 219 -5.67 21.17 34.75
N PRO A 220 -6.39 20.07 34.54
CA PRO A 220 -6.08 18.84 35.26
C PRO A 220 -4.74 18.26 34.76
N GLU A 221 -4.14 17.42 35.59
CA GLU A 221 -3.01 16.60 35.16
C GLU A 221 -3.46 15.57 34.11
N PRO A 222 -2.58 15.19 33.18
CA PRO A 222 -2.89 14.14 32.22
C PRO A 222 -3.11 12.81 32.91
N LEU A 223 -4.07 12.02 32.42
CA LEU A 223 -4.30 10.67 32.91
C LEU A 223 -3.24 9.74 32.31
N ILE A 224 -2.56 8.99 33.20
CA ILE A 224 -1.54 7.99 32.82
C ILE A 224 -2.09 6.61 33.17
N ARG A 225 -2.50 5.84 32.15
CA ARG A 225 -3.12 4.52 32.33
C ARG A 225 -2.32 3.38 31.70
N HIS A 226 -1.47 3.69 30.74
CA HIS A 226 -0.81 2.70 29.89
C HIS A 226 0.72 2.66 30.04
N ALA A 227 1.29 3.55 30.83
CA ALA A 227 2.73 3.56 31.08
C ALA A 227 3.20 2.22 31.66
N GLY A 228 4.22 1.63 31.05
CA GLY A 228 4.79 0.35 31.47
C GLY A 228 3.96 -0.91 31.14
N LEU A 229 2.80 -0.77 30.47
CA LEU A 229 1.96 -1.92 30.11
C LEU A 229 2.38 -2.57 28.78
N ILE A 230 3.19 -1.90 27.97
CA ILE A 230 3.70 -2.42 26.69
C ILE A 230 5.07 -3.04 26.98
N MET A 231 5.08 -4.36 27.03
CA MET A 231 6.31 -5.15 27.07
C MET A 231 6.55 -5.75 25.69
N ILE A 232 7.76 -5.62 25.18
CA ILE A 232 8.17 -6.12 23.87
C ILE A 232 9.36 -7.08 23.99
N ASP A 233 9.54 -7.90 22.97
CA ASP A 233 10.76 -8.67 22.75
C ASP A 233 11.68 -7.87 21.83
N ASP A 234 12.77 -7.34 22.38
CA ASP A 234 13.73 -6.48 21.68
C ASP A 234 14.46 -7.19 20.53
N ASN A 235 14.39 -8.53 20.44
CA ASN A 235 14.96 -9.28 19.32
C ASN A 235 14.08 -9.19 18.08
N THR A 236 12.78 -8.94 18.26
CA THR A 236 11.80 -8.98 17.16
C THR A 236 11.08 -7.65 16.93
N ILE A 237 11.17 -6.72 17.88
CA ILE A 237 10.50 -5.41 17.82
C ILE A 237 11.51 -4.33 18.20
N VAL A 238 11.63 -3.31 17.35
CA VAL A 238 12.49 -2.14 17.57
C VAL A 238 11.64 -0.97 18.04
N THR A 239 12.20 -0.20 18.99
CA THR A 239 11.54 0.97 19.57
C THR A 239 12.17 2.25 19.02
N GLU A 240 11.33 3.18 18.57
CA GLU A 240 11.70 4.55 18.26
C GLU A 240 10.92 5.51 19.16
N GLN A 241 11.60 6.47 19.76
CA GLN A 241 10.97 7.45 20.64
C GLN A 241 11.24 8.87 20.15
N ASP A 242 10.19 9.67 20.12
CA ASP A 242 10.24 11.12 19.94
C ASP A 242 9.63 11.86 21.15
N GLU A 243 9.50 13.18 21.08
CA GLU A 243 8.91 14.00 22.15
C GLU A 243 7.40 13.75 22.39
N ARG A 244 6.71 13.05 21.47
CA ARG A 244 5.25 12.88 21.48
C ARG A 244 4.83 11.45 21.66
N SER A 245 5.63 10.50 21.18
CA SER A 245 5.25 9.10 21.15
C SER A 245 6.45 8.15 21.19
N VAL A 246 6.17 6.92 21.61
CA VAL A 246 7.06 5.77 21.48
C VAL A 246 6.42 4.84 20.46
N ARG A 247 7.13 4.55 19.36
CA ARG A 247 6.68 3.71 18.26
C ARG A 247 7.42 2.39 18.26
N PHE A 248 6.68 1.32 17.98
CA PHE A 248 7.19 -0.05 18.00
C PHE A 248 7.06 -0.64 16.60
N TYR A 249 8.20 -0.94 15.97
CA TYR A 249 8.31 -1.46 14.62
C TYR A 249 8.76 -2.90 14.60
N ALA A 250 8.29 -3.66 13.64
CA ALA A 250 8.78 -5.01 13.39
C ALA A 250 10.24 -4.97 12.89
N SER A 251 11.12 -5.80 13.46
CA SER A 251 12.49 -6.01 12.97
C SER A 251 12.61 -7.24 12.07
N VAL A 252 11.68 -8.19 12.18
CA VAL A 252 11.66 -9.45 11.44
C VAL A 252 10.28 -9.69 10.82
N SER A 253 10.23 -10.54 9.79
CA SER A 253 8.98 -11.04 9.23
C SER A 253 8.35 -12.09 10.15
N GLY A 254 7.03 -12.18 10.15
CA GLY A 254 6.31 -13.15 10.96
C GLY A 254 4.87 -12.72 11.27
N TYR A 255 4.33 -13.16 12.37
CA TYR A 255 3.04 -12.71 12.90
C TYR A 255 3.19 -12.21 14.34
N LEU A 256 2.42 -11.17 14.68
CA LEU A 256 2.44 -10.61 16.03
C LEU A 256 1.70 -11.52 17.01
N GLN A 257 2.39 -11.89 18.07
CA GLN A 257 1.80 -12.62 19.20
C GLN A 257 1.97 -11.84 20.50
N ARG A 258 1.08 -12.12 21.46
CA ARG A 258 1.21 -11.63 22.82
C ARG A 258 1.19 -12.81 23.78
N LYS A 259 2.32 -13.16 24.33
CA LYS A 259 2.47 -14.24 25.32
C LYS A 259 2.88 -13.64 26.66
N GLN A 260 2.16 -13.99 27.73
CA GLN A 260 2.43 -13.49 29.09
C GLN A 260 2.54 -11.95 29.19
N GLY A 261 1.79 -11.23 28.33
CA GLY A 261 1.83 -9.77 28.30
C GLY A 261 2.88 -9.16 27.36
N VAL A 262 3.88 -9.94 26.91
CA VAL A 262 4.97 -9.49 26.01
C VAL A 262 4.54 -9.62 24.56
N PHE A 263 4.71 -8.57 23.78
CA PHE A 263 4.55 -8.58 22.32
C PHE A 263 5.83 -9.07 21.67
N SER A 264 5.73 -10.04 20.77
CA SER A 264 6.84 -10.56 19.98
C SER A 264 6.36 -10.97 18.58
N ILE A 265 7.28 -11.06 17.63
CA ILE A 265 7.00 -11.58 16.30
C ILE A 265 7.52 -13.02 16.23
N SER A 266 6.67 -13.93 15.79
CA SER A 266 7.02 -15.34 15.62
C SER A 266 6.86 -15.75 14.16
N GLN A 267 7.80 -16.55 13.68
CA GLN A 267 7.73 -17.17 12.36
C GLN A 267 6.98 -18.49 12.37
N GLU A 268 6.79 -19.12 13.54
CA GLU A 268 6.09 -20.38 13.68
C GLU A 268 4.72 -20.20 14.35
N LEU A 269 3.67 -20.51 13.62
CA LEU A 269 2.31 -20.54 14.11
C LEU A 269 1.81 -21.98 14.24
N GLN A 270 1.39 -22.38 15.42
CA GLN A 270 0.75 -23.69 15.66
C GLN A 270 -0.70 -23.48 16.05
N ILE A 271 -1.61 -24.14 15.31
CA ILE A 271 -3.04 -24.12 15.59
C ILE A 271 -3.60 -25.56 15.56
N GLU A 272 -4.73 -25.78 16.24
CA GLU A 272 -5.37 -27.09 16.24
C GLU A 272 -6.15 -27.34 14.95
N ALA A 273 -6.87 -26.36 14.46
CA ALA A 273 -7.61 -26.44 13.20
C ALA A 273 -7.82 -25.05 12.60
N ALA A 274 -7.82 -24.95 11.28
CA ALA A 274 -8.23 -23.75 10.55
C ALA A 274 -9.68 -23.89 10.13
N SER A 275 -10.57 -23.00 10.60
CA SER A 275 -11.98 -23.00 10.22
C SER A 275 -12.52 -21.57 10.09
N MET A 276 -13.49 -21.35 9.19
CA MET A 276 -14.08 -20.03 8.97
C MET A 276 -14.68 -19.40 10.25
N ARG A 277 -15.08 -20.23 11.22
CA ARG A 277 -15.63 -19.76 12.51
C ARG A 277 -14.57 -19.36 13.54
N LYS A 278 -13.44 -20.11 13.60
CA LYS A 278 -12.44 -19.93 14.67
C LYS A 278 -11.25 -19.09 14.23
N THR A 279 -10.77 -19.29 13.02
CA THR A 279 -9.55 -18.64 12.51
C THR A 279 -9.81 -17.71 11.33
N GLY A 280 -10.98 -17.83 10.67
CA GLY A 280 -11.14 -17.23 9.35
C GLY A 280 -10.17 -17.83 8.34
N SER A 281 -9.93 -17.12 7.26
CA SER A 281 -8.80 -17.37 6.35
C SER A 281 -7.49 -16.93 7.00
N ILE A 282 -6.36 -17.53 6.59
CA ILE A 282 -5.02 -17.22 7.08
C ILE A 282 -4.21 -16.74 5.88
N GLU A 283 -4.11 -15.43 5.75
CA GLU A 283 -3.45 -14.76 4.61
C GLU A 283 -2.17 -14.08 5.10
N ALA A 284 -1.14 -14.86 5.34
CA ALA A 284 0.15 -14.34 5.79
C ALA A 284 1.07 -13.92 4.65
N GLY A 285 0.84 -14.45 3.43
CA GLY A 285 1.67 -14.25 2.24
C GLY A 285 2.81 -15.27 2.13
N THR A 286 3.05 -15.76 0.91
CA THR A 286 4.15 -16.71 0.61
C THR A 286 5.53 -16.05 0.67
N ASP A 287 5.59 -14.73 0.60
CA ASP A 287 6.78 -13.90 0.68
C ASP A 287 7.28 -13.67 2.12
N LYS A 288 6.48 -14.01 3.12
CA LYS A 288 6.79 -13.84 4.53
C LYS A 288 7.22 -15.17 5.12
N GLU A 289 8.32 -15.18 5.84
CA GLU A 289 8.87 -16.39 6.48
C GLU A 289 7.98 -16.93 7.61
N ILE A 290 6.73 -17.30 7.27
CA ILE A 290 5.76 -17.84 8.21
C ILE A 290 5.52 -19.31 7.95
N SER A 291 5.79 -20.14 8.98
CA SER A 291 5.50 -21.56 9.01
C SER A 291 4.23 -21.81 9.82
N LEU A 292 3.20 -22.34 9.16
CA LEU A 292 1.94 -22.72 9.80
C LEU A 292 1.89 -24.24 10.00
N SER A 293 1.70 -24.67 11.24
CA SER A 293 1.49 -26.07 11.60
C SER A 293 0.09 -26.27 12.16
N ILE A 294 -0.72 -27.09 11.49
CA ILE A 294 -2.07 -27.45 11.90
C ILE A 294 -2.05 -28.89 12.43
N LYS A 295 -2.15 -29.04 13.77
CA LYS A 295 -2.08 -30.35 14.44
C LYS A 295 -3.41 -30.62 15.13
N LYS A 296 -4.28 -31.38 14.50
CA LYS A 296 -5.53 -31.79 15.10
C LYS A 296 -5.39 -33.12 15.88
N LYS A 297 -6.06 -33.21 17.02
CA LYS A 297 -6.06 -34.41 17.86
C LYS A 297 -7.11 -35.44 17.45
N GLU A 298 -8.18 -35.04 16.77
CA GLU A 298 -9.30 -35.93 16.41
C GLU A 298 -9.36 -36.16 14.89
N ALA A 299 -9.42 -37.43 14.48
CA ALA A 299 -9.39 -37.85 13.07
C ALA A 299 -10.69 -37.59 12.29
N THR A 300 -11.80 -37.26 12.99
CA THR A 300 -13.13 -37.18 12.39
C THR A 300 -13.51 -35.83 11.76
N GLU A 301 -12.77 -34.78 12.02
CA GLU A 301 -13.04 -33.46 11.46
C GLU A 301 -11.87 -32.95 10.61
N ASP A 302 -12.15 -32.09 9.64
CA ASP A 302 -11.14 -31.48 8.80
C ASP A 302 -10.18 -30.61 9.62
N SER A 303 -8.87 -30.77 9.40
CA SER A 303 -7.85 -29.87 9.96
C SER A 303 -7.89 -28.50 9.29
N VAL A 304 -8.16 -28.48 7.98
CA VAL A 304 -8.49 -27.28 7.22
C VAL A 304 -9.94 -27.39 6.81
N GLY A 305 -10.80 -26.56 7.38
CA GLY A 305 -12.25 -26.61 7.16
C GLY A 305 -12.66 -26.16 5.76
N THR A 306 -13.92 -26.42 5.43
CA THR A 306 -14.53 -26.06 4.15
C THR A 306 -14.42 -24.55 3.87
N GLY A 307 -13.95 -24.17 2.67
CA GLY A 307 -13.89 -22.81 2.18
C GLY A 307 -12.81 -21.93 2.82
N VAL A 308 -11.92 -22.49 3.62
CA VAL A 308 -10.80 -21.75 4.24
C VAL A 308 -9.73 -21.48 3.20
N ASN A 309 -9.25 -20.22 3.15
CA ASN A 309 -8.09 -19.84 2.37
C ASN A 309 -6.86 -19.78 3.29
N ILE A 310 -5.75 -20.39 2.85
CA ILE A 310 -4.46 -20.36 3.54
C ILE A 310 -3.41 -19.90 2.55
N ASP A 311 -2.68 -18.83 2.91
CA ASP A 311 -1.56 -18.29 2.14
C ASP A 311 -0.39 -18.07 3.10
N VAL A 312 0.63 -18.93 3.03
CA VAL A 312 1.79 -18.94 3.93
C VAL A 312 3.03 -19.48 3.20
N GLN A 313 4.22 -19.19 3.70
CA GLN A 313 5.43 -19.74 3.09
C GLN A 313 5.53 -21.28 3.28
N LYS A 314 5.38 -21.77 4.53
CA LYS A 314 5.44 -23.21 4.83
C LYS A 314 4.17 -23.66 5.54
N LEU A 315 3.55 -24.72 5.02
CA LEU A 315 2.34 -25.29 5.60
C LEU A 315 2.52 -26.77 5.92
N LYS A 316 2.27 -27.14 7.17
CA LYS A 316 2.20 -28.52 7.62
C LYS A 316 0.83 -28.84 8.20
N VAL A 317 0.05 -29.67 7.55
CA VAL A 317 -1.27 -30.14 7.98
C VAL A 317 -1.18 -31.62 8.34
N SER A 318 -1.44 -31.97 9.61
CA SER A 318 -1.40 -33.39 10.03
C SER A 318 -2.65 -34.16 9.67
N GLY A 319 -3.75 -33.50 9.33
CA GLY A 319 -5.03 -34.13 9.02
C GLY A 319 -5.58 -33.79 7.63
N THR A 320 -6.90 -33.76 7.50
CA THR A 320 -7.60 -33.61 6.22
C THR A 320 -7.79 -32.15 5.81
N VAL A 321 -7.83 -31.93 4.49
CA VAL A 321 -8.20 -30.65 3.87
C VAL A 321 -9.59 -30.76 3.30
N GLY A 322 -10.50 -29.89 3.76
CA GLY A 322 -11.91 -29.89 3.42
C GLY A 322 -12.26 -29.35 2.04
N ALA A 323 -13.55 -29.39 1.72
CA ALA A 323 -14.08 -28.96 0.43
C ALA A 323 -13.88 -27.45 0.18
N ASN A 324 -13.60 -27.07 -1.07
CA ASN A 324 -13.42 -25.68 -1.49
C ASN A 324 -12.34 -24.91 -0.68
N ALA A 325 -11.48 -25.60 0.05
CA ALA A 325 -10.32 -24.99 0.67
C ALA A 325 -9.31 -24.59 -0.42
N LYS A 326 -8.75 -23.38 -0.29
CA LYS A 326 -7.71 -22.86 -1.18
C LYS A 326 -6.42 -22.70 -0.41
N ILE A 327 -5.38 -23.35 -0.86
CA ILE A 327 -4.07 -23.34 -0.18
C ILE A 327 -3.02 -22.84 -1.14
N GLN A 328 -2.30 -21.80 -0.72
CA GLN A 328 -1.07 -21.32 -1.36
C GLN A 328 0.09 -21.44 -0.38
N ALA A 329 1.17 -22.07 -0.80
CA ALA A 329 2.39 -22.19 0.00
C ALA A 329 3.62 -22.30 -0.88
N CYS A 330 4.82 -22.05 -0.35
CA CYS A 330 6.05 -22.45 -1.03
C CYS A 330 6.32 -23.95 -0.80
N GLU A 331 6.29 -24.36 0.47
CA GLU A 331 6.45 -25.75 0.87
C GLU A 331 5.18 -26.24 1.58
N LEU A 332 4.64 -27.38 1.13
CA LEU A 332 3.41 -27.94 1.65
C LEU A 332 3.58 -29.39 2.07
N HIS A 333 3.08 -29.74 3.26
CA HIS A 333 2.97 -31.12 3.70
C HIS A 333 1.57 -31.40 4.24
N ILE A 334 0.86 -32.37 3.64
CA ILE A 334 -0.46 -32.84 4.08
C ILE A 334 -0.37 -34.31 4.46
N GLY A 335 -0.48 -34.61 5.76
CA GLY A 335 -0.29 -35.96 6.31
C GLY A 335 -1.53 -36.88 6.18
N ALA A 336 -2.68 -36.37 5.77
CA ALA A 336 -3.86 -37.21 5.51
C ALA A 336 -4.38 -37.00 4.08
N GLN A 337 -5.62 -36.61 3.90
CA GLN A 337 -6.24 -36.53 2.57
C GLN A 337 -6.69 -35.12 2.18
N THR A 338 -6.78 -34.89 0.87
CA THR A 338 -7.39 -33.68 0.32
C THR A 338 -8.78 -34.00 -0.26
N HIS A 339 -9.71 -33.05 -0.15
CA HIS A 339 -11.05 -33.20 -0.73
C HIS A 339 -11.02 -32.94 -2.25
N LYS A 340 -11.88 -33.62 -3.01
CA LYS A 340 -11.97 -33.49 -4.48
C LYS A 340 -12.21 -32.09 -5.03
N LYS A 341 -12.72 -31.16 -4.21
CA LYS A 341 -12.96 -29.75 -4.55
C LYS A 341 -11.93 -28.82 -3.94
N SER A 342 -10.83 -29.32 -3.35
CA SER A 342 -9.74 -28.48 -2.86
C SER A 342 -8.87 -27.97 -4.00
N GLU A 343 -8.38 -26.75 -3.88
CA GLU A 343 -7.43 -26.10 -4.80
C GLU A 343 -6.14 -25.84 -4.04
N ILE A 344 -5.05 -26.43 -4.51
CA ILE A 344 -3.76 -26.37 -3.81
C ILE A 344 -2.71 -25.88 -4.80
N GLN A 345 -1.94 -24.90 -4.39
CA GLN A 345 -0.82 -24.36 -5.15
C GLN A 345 0.43 -24.29 -4.27
N ALA A 346 1.48 -24.99 -4.68
CA ALA A 346 2.79 -24.94 -4.06
C ALA A 346 3.81 -24.39 -5.07
N THR A 347 4.54 -23.34 -4.70
CA THR A 347 5.53 -22.76 -5.63
C THR A 347 6.80 -23.59 -5.71
N GLU A 348 7.14 -24.39 -4.68
CA GLU A 348 8.28 -25.30 -4.66
C GLU A 348 7.80 -26.75 -4.52
N THR A 349 7.54 -27.22 -3.31
CA THR A 349 7.26 -28.63 -3.06
C THR A 349 5.93 -28.89 -2.39
N ALA A 350 5.20 -29.91 -2.87
CA ALA A 350 4.00 -30.41 -2.24
C ALA A 350 4.18 -31.91 -1.92
N ASN A 351 4.11 -32.25 -0.63
CA ASN A 351 4.12 -33.63 -0.14
C ASN A 351 2.75 -33.98 0.44
N ILE A 352 2.04 -34.92 -0.18
CA ILE A 352 0.66 -35.23 0.16
C ILE A 352 0.49 -36.74 0.30
N HIS A 353 -0.10 -37.19 1.42
CA HIS A 353 -0.34 -38.62 1.61
C HIS A 353 -1.45 -39.13 0.65
N LEU A 354 -2.64 -38.55 0.64
CA LEU A 354 -3.70 -38.94 -0.28
C LEU A 354 -4.30 -37.70 -0.97
N HIS A 355 -4.16 -37.64 -2.29
CA HIS A 355 -4.63 -36.52 -3.08
C HIS A 355 -5.86 -36.87 -3.94
N ARG A 356 -6.90 -36.00 -3.85
CA ARG A 356 -8.14 -36.12 -4.63
C ARG A 356 -8.53 -34.82 -5.34
N GLY A 357 -7.94 -33.69 -4.98
CA GLY A 357 -8.29 -32.36 -5.48
C GLY A 357 -7.46 -31.92 -6.70
N ASN A 358 -7.34 -30.61 -6.85
CA ASN A 358 -6.47 -30.00 -7.85
C ASN A 358 -5.18 -29.51 -7.17
N LEU A 359 -4.05 -29.92 -7.69
CA LEU A 359 -2.71 -29.54 -7.23
C LEU A 359 -1.92 -28.93 -8.37
N LYS A 360 -1.34 -27.75 -8.13
CA LYS A 360 -0.28 -27.17 -8.95
C LYS A 360 0.98 -27.01 -8.09
N ALA A 361 2.13 -27.50 -8.56
CA ALA A 361 3.39 -27.42 -7.83
C ALA A 361 4.58 -27.35 -8.79
N LYS A 362 5.77 -27.05 -8.28
CA LYS A 362 7.01 -27.30 -9.03
C LYS A 362 7.43 -28.75 -8.87
N GLU A 363 7.38 -29.29 -7.65
CA GLU A 363 7.58 -30.70 -7.39
C GLU A 363 6.43 -31.24 -6.53
N ALA A 364 5.81 -32.36 -6.98
CA ALA A 364 4.71 -33.02 -6.27
C ALA A 364 5.15 -34.45 -5.89
N ILE A 365 5.09 -34.76 -4.59
CA ILE A 365 5.36 -36.10 -4.03
C ILE A 365 4.07 -36.57 -3.38
N ILE A 366 3.47 -37.64 -3.92
CA ILE A 366 2.15 -38.13 -3.50
C ILE A 366 2.22 -39.61 -3.20
N GLU A 367 1.77 -40.02 -2.02
CA GLU A 367 1.74 -41.45 -1.72
C GLU A 367 0.59 -42.14 -2.47
N ILE A 368 -0.61 -41.56 -2.43
CA ILE A 368 -1.80 -42.10 -3.12
C ILE A 368 -2.50 -40.99 -3.89
N LEU A 369 -2.60 -41.14 -5.20
CA LEU A 369 -3.42 -40.29 -6.06
C LEU A 369 -4.70 -41.01 -6.45
N GLU A 370 -5.85 -40.47 -6.00
CA GLU A 370 -7.16 -40.95 -6.47
C GLU A 370 -7.80 -39.84 -7.29
N ILE A 371 -8.54 -40.07 -8.28
CA ILE A 371 -9.36 -39.12 -9.09
C ILE A 371 -8.92 -37.64 -9.12
N GLY A 372 -7.81 -37.28 -8.53
CA GLY A 372 -7.29 -35.92 -8.46
C GLY A 372 -6.59 -35.49 -9.75
N LYS A 373 -6.36 -34.16 -9.88
CA LYS A 373 -5.56 -33.58 -10.94
C LYS A 373 -4.27 -32.99 -10.36
N VAL A 374 -3.13 -33.35 -10.94
CA VAL A 374 -1.81 -32.88 -10.52
C VAL A 374 -1.11 -32.24 -11.73
N GLU A 375 -0.63 -31.04 -11.57
CA GLU A 375 0.15 -30.31 -12.56
C GLU A 375 1.45 -29.83 -11.89
N ALA A 376 2.60 -30.39 -12.30
CA ALA A 376 3.89 -29.99 -11.74
C ALA A 376 5.06 -30.33 -12.69
N ASP A 377 6.22 -29.67 -12.51
CA ASP A 377 7.41 -30.01 -13.31
C ASP A 377 7.84 -31.45 -13.05
N ILE A 378 7.94 -31.84 -11.78
CA ILE A 378 8.31 -33.19 -11.38
C ILE A 378 7.21 -33.79 -10.53
N VAL A 379 6.68 -34.95 -10.93
CA VAL A 379 5.63 -35.66 -10.19
C VAL A 379 6.10 -37.06 -9.83
N ARG A 380 6.10 -37.37 -8.53
CA ARG A 380 6.37 -38.71 -8.00
C ARG A 380 5.15 -39.23 -7.26
N VAL A 381 4.60 -40.32 -7.73
CA VAL A 381 3.41 -40.94 -7.14
C VAL A 381 3.72 -42.41 -6.80
N LYS A 382 3.48 -42.78 -5.55
CA LYS A 382 3.66 -44.18 -5.13
C LYS A 382 2.53 -45.08 -5.64
N LYS A 383 1.29 -44.67 -5.48
CA LYS A 383 0.12 -45.41 -5.97
C LYS A 383 -0.85 -44.45 -6.69
N MET A 384 -1.12 -44.72 -7.95
CA MET A 384 -2.08 -43.97 -8.75
C MET A 384 -3.33 -44.79 -9.04
N VAL A 385 -4.44 -44.42 -8.40
CA VAL A 385 -5.74 -45.09 -8.54
C VAL A 385 -6.69 -44.18 -9.34
N GLY A 386 -6.37 -43.98 -10.63
CA GLY A 386 -7.06 -43.04 -11.52
C GLY A 386 -6.57 -41.61 -11.36
N GLY A 387 -7.29 -40.67 -12.00
CA GLY A 387 -6.94 -39.26 -12.00
C GLY A 387 -6.06 -38.82 -13.17
N GLU A 388 -5.61 -37.56 -13.14
CA GLU A 388 -4.84 -36.95 -14.21
C GLU A 388 -3.54 -36.33 -13.69
N ILE A 389 -2.42 -36.63 -14.35
CA ILE A 389 -1.13 -36.00 -14.10
C ILE A 389 -0.69 -35.28 -15.36
N ILE A 390 -0.18 -34.06 -15.21
CA ILE A 390 0.50 -33.28 -16.23
C ILE A 390 1.83 -32.83 -15.65
N GLY A 391 2.96 -33.22 -16.27
CA GLY A 391 4.27 -32.87 -15.76
C GLY A 391 5.37 -32.91 -16.81
N ARG A 392 6.53 -32.40 -16.45
CA ARG A 392 7.73 -32.57 -17.30
C ARG A 392 8.32 -33.98 -17.15
N ILE A 393 8.48 -34.41 -15.91
CA ILE A 393 8.94 -35.74 -15.54
C ILE A 393 7.92 -36.36 -14.60
N VAL A 394 7.44 -37.59 -14.92
CA VAL A 394 6.45 -38.28 -14.10
C VAL A 394 6.97 -39.69 -13.76
N GLU A 395 7.02 -40.01 -12.48
CA GLU A 395 7.44 -41.30 -11.91
C GLU A 395 6.27 -41.88 -11.09
N VAL A 396 5.84 -43.10 -11.42
CA VAL A 396 4.75 -43.79 -10.71
C VAL A 396 5.23 -45.19 -10.34
N GLU A 397 5.19 -45.57 -9.04
CA GLU A 397 5.57 -46.92 -8.63
C GLU A 397 4.48 -47.93 -9.03
N THR A 398 3.23 -47.72 -8.65
CA THR A 398 2.12 -48.64 -8.98
C THR A 398 0.98 -47.87 -9.66
N LEU A 399 0.64 -48.25 -10.86
CA LEU A 399 -0.43 -47.66 -11.68
C LEU A 399 -1.63 -48.62 -11.73
N TYR A 400 -2.77 -48.18 -11.21
CA TYR A 400 -4.06 -48.89 -11.31
C TYR A 400 -4.84 -48.43 -12.55
N SER A 401 -6.16 -48.65 -12.57
CA SER A 401 -7.01 -48.41 -13.76
C SER A 401 -7.41 -46.95 -13.98
N ASN A 402 -7.69 -46.59 -15.24
CA ASN A 402 -8.27 -45.35 -15.70
C ASN A 402 -7.45 -44.08 -15.34
N ALA A 403 -6.15 -44.23 -15.33
CA ALA A 403 -5.22 -43.13 -15.13
C ALA A 403 -4.83 -42.45 -16.45
N LYS A 404 -4.71 -41.13 -16.41
CA LYS A 404 -4.21 -40.33 -17.53
C LYS A 404 -2.92 -39.62 -17.10
N ILE A 405 -1.81 -39.95 -17.72
CA ILE A 405 -0.51 -39.34 -17.46
C ILE A 405 -0.03 -38.65 -18.73
N THR A 406 0.25 -37.36 -18.62
CA THR A 406 0.80 -36.58 -19.74
C THR A 406 2.13 -35.98 -19.31
N ALA A 407 3.19 -36.21 -20.08
CA ALA A 407 4.51 -35.70 -19.81
C ALA A 407 5.14 -34.99 -21.01
N LEU A 408 6.16 -34.16 -20.71
CA LEU A 408 6.99 -33.51 -21.73
C LEU A 408 8.21 -34.39 -22.06
N GLU A 409 8.94 -34.88 -21.04
CA GLU A 409 10.24 -35.55 -21.20
C GLU A 409 10.17 -37.04 -20.90
N SER A 410 9.60 -37.45 -19.77
CA SER A 410 9.56 -38.85 -19.43
C SER A 410 8.38 -39.27 -18.55
N ILE A 411 7.92 -40.48 -18.79
CA ILE A 411 7.00 -41.22 -17.92
C ILE A 411 7.68 -42.51 -17.52
N THR A 412 7.87 -42.75 -16.22
CA THR A 412 8.40 -44.00 -15.69
C THR A 412 7.36 -44.67 -14.82
N VAL A 413 7.01 -45.91 -15.10
CA VAL A 413 6.07 -46.73 -14.32
C VAL A 413 6.74 -48.02 -13.94
N GLU A 414 6.81 -48.33 -12.64
CA GLU A 414 7.41 -49.60 -12.17
C GLU A 414 6.47 -50.77 -12.43
N THR A 415 5.20 -50.64 -11.99
CA THR A 415 4.21 -51.72 -12.10
C THR A 415 2.84 -51.19 -12.57
N ILE A 416 2.21 -51.87 -13.51
CA ILE A 416 0.85 -51.60 -13.97
C ILE A 416 -0.05 -52.76 -13.47
N GLU A 417 -1.00 -52.46 -12.59
CA GLU A 417 -1.94 -53.45 -12.01
C GLU A 417 -3.37 -53.29 -12.52
N GLY A 418 -3.62 -52.41 -13.50
CA GLY A 418 -4.95 -52.12 -13.97
C GLY A 418 -5.03 -51.71 -15.43
N ASP A 419 -6.26 -51.58 -15.93
CA ASP A 419 -6.58 -51.32 -17.35
C ASP A 419 -7.07 -49.90 -17.62
N GLY A 420 -7.11 -49.55 -18.93
CA GLY A 420 -7.67 -48.29 -19.39
C GLY A 420 -6.79 -47.08 -19.14
N ASN A 421 -5.49 -47.29 -18.98
CA ASN A 421 -4.51 -46.25 -18.73
C ASN A 421 -4.08 -45.57 -20.04
N ASN A 422 -3.83 -44.26 -19.96
CA ASN A 422 -3.31 -43.46 -21.05
C ASN A 422 -1.97 -42.82 -20.63
N LEU A 423 -0.88 -43.20 -21.25
CA LEU A 423 0.45 -42.64 -21.09
C LEU A 423 0.78 -41.77 -22.32
N ILE A 424 0.91 -40.48 -22.16
CA ILE A 424 0.94 -39.53 -23.26
C ILE A 424 2.19 -38.66 -23.15
N ILE A 425 3.05 -38.67 -24.13
CA ILE A 425 4.05 -37.62 -24.29
C ILE A 425 3.41 -36.51 -25.14
N ASN A 426 3.21 -35.35 -24.52
CA ASN A 426 2.65 -34.20 -25.19
C ASN A 426 3.30 -32.92 -24.69
N PRO A 427 4.28 -32.35 -25.40
CA PRO A 427 4.94 -31.11 -25.03
C PRO A 427 4.00 -29.93 -24.90
N HIS A 428 2.97 -29.85 -25.75
CA HIS A 428 2.00 -28.73 -25.74
C HIS A 428 1.07 -28.73 -24.51
N ALA A 429 0.98 -29.80 -23.76
CA ALA A 429 0.18 -29.86 -22.53
C ALA A 429 0.80 -29.07 -21.37
N ILE A 430 2.08 -28.73 -21.45
CA ILE A 430 2.80 -27.95 -20.46
C ILE A 430 2.71 -26.46 -20.83
N GLU A 431 2.00 -25.67 -20.03
CA GLU A 431 1.72 -24.25 -20.30
C GLU A 431 3.01 -23.43 -20.55
N THR A 432 4.03 -23.64 -19.74
CA THR A 432 5.32 -22.91 -19.88
C THR A 432 6.01 -23.21 -21.19
N TYR A 433 5.97 -24.46 -21.62
CA TYR A 433 6.55 -24.90 -22.90
C TYR A 433 5.75 -24.37 -24.09
N HIS A 434 4.43 -24.49 -24.03
CA HIS A 434 3.52 -23.97 -25.08
C HIS A 434 3.70 -22.45 -25.26
N ASN A 435 3.67 -21.69 -24.18
CA ASN A 435 3.86 -20.23 -24.22
C ASN A 435 5.25 -19.84 -24.76
N LYS A 436 6.29 -20.65 -24.49
CA LYS A 436 7.63 -20.39 -25.01
C LYS A 436 7.69 -20.59 -26.52
N ILE A 437 7.08 -21.65 -27.07
CA ILE A 437 6.98 -21.87 -28.51
C ILE A 437 6.21 -20.72 -29.16
N GLU A 438 5.03 -20.38 -28.65
CA GLU A 438 4.18 -19.34 -29.22
C GLU A 438 4.88 -17.97 -29.25
N SER A 439 5.60 -17.64 -28.17
CA SER A 439 6.38 -16.41 -28.10
C SER A 439 7.52 -16.37 -29.11
N LEU A 440 8.27 -17.48 -29.26
CA LEU A 440 9.35 -17.59 -30.23
C LEU A 440 8.85 -17.53 -31.68
N GLU A 441 7.75 -18.19 -31.99
CA GLU A 441 7.11 -18.10 -33.30
C GLU A 441 6.70 -16.67 -33.66
N LEU A 442 6.09 -15.96 -32.69
CA LEU A 442 5.69 -14.57 -32.86
C LEU A 442 6.91 -13.67 -33.10
N ASP A 443 7.97 -13.85 -32.30
CA ASP A 443 9.21 -13.08 -32.41
C ASP A 443 9.91 -13.34 -33.76
N ILE A 444 10.00 -14.59 -34.20
CA ILE A 444 10.55 -14.98 -35.51
C ILE A 444 9.73 -14.34 -36.64
N ARG A 445 8.41 -14.42 -36.56
CA ARG A 445 7.51 -13.85 -37.58
C ARG A 445 7.66 -12.34 -37.68
N THR A 446 7.66 -11.63 -36.56
CA THR A 446 7.79 -10.18 -36.50
C THR A 446 9.16 -9.71 -36.99
N LYS A 447 10.25 -10.37 -36.53
CA LYS A 447 11.61 -10.08 -36.99
C LYS A 447 11.80 -10.38 -38.46
N THR A 448 11.30 -11.50 -38.96
CA THR A 448 11.37 -11.85 -40.37
C THR A 448 10.73 -10.77 -41.26
N SER A 449 9.52 -10.32 -40.92
CA SER A 449 8.82 -9.27 -41.63
C SER A 449 9.60 -7.95 -41.63
N ARG A 450 10.16 -7.58 -40.48
CA ARG A 450 10.95 -6.36 -40.32
C ARG A 450 12.25 -6.42 -41.14
N LEU A 451 12.96 -7.54 -41.07
CA LEU A 451 14.21 -7.74 -41.83
C LEU A 451 13.98 -7.73 -43.35
N GLN A 452 12.88 -8.33 -43.83
CA GLN A 452 12.51 -8.28 -45.25
C GLN A 452 12.26 -6.85 -45.72
N GLN A 453 11.61 -6.02 -44.93
CA GLN A 453 11.38 -4.62 -45.24
C GLN A 453 12.70 -3.83 -45.25
N GLN A 454 13.52 -3.96 -44.20
CA GLN A 454 14.82 -3.29 -44.08
C GLN A 454 15.78 -3.69 -45.21
N SER A 455 15.80 -4.98 -45.57
CA SER A 455 16.62 -5.46 -46.69
C SER A 455 16.19 -4.81 -48.01
N LYS A 456 14.87 -4.68 -48.29
CA LYS A 456 14.38 -3.99 -49.50
C LYS A 456 14.78 -2.51 -49.50
N GLU A 457 14.68 -1.85 -48.35
CA GLU A 457 15.07 -0.43 -48.23
C GLU A 457 16.60 -0.24 -48.41
N LEU A 458 17.42 -1.13 -47.87
CA LEU A 458 18.86 -1.10 -48.02
C LEU A 458 19.25 -1.29 -49.49
N ILE A 459 18.70 -2.31 -50.17
CA ILE A 459 18.96 -2.56 -51.61
C ILE A 459 18.59 -1.33 -52.45
N ALA A 460 17.46 -0.67 -52.17
CA ALA A 460 17.07 0.55 -52.89
C ALA A 460 18.07 1.70 -52.65
N LYS A 461 18.57 1.86 -51.41
CA LYS A 461 19.59 2.86 -51.09
C LYS A 461 20.93 2.54 -51.77
N GLU A 462 21.34 1.28 -51.81
CA GLU A 462 22.57 0.83 -52.48
C GLU A 462 22.52 1.11 -54.00
N VAL A 463 21.39 0.82 -54.66
CA VAL A 463 21.20 1.10 -56.08
C VAL A 463 21.32 2.60 -56.34
N ALA A 464 20.61 3.42 -55.53
CA ALA A 464 20.70 4.89 -55.66
C ALA A 464 22.13 5.42 -55.39
N PHE A 465 22.86 4.79 -54.46
CA PHE A 465 24.25 5.13 -54.17
C PHE A 465 25.18 4.77 -55.31
N LYS A 466 25.04 3.58 -55.93
CA LYS A 466 25.81 3.17 -57.10
C LYS A 466 25.61 4.11 -58.29
N GLU A 467 24.43 4.60 -58.55
CA GLU A 467 24.16 5.59 -59.62
C GLU A 467 24.89 6.92 -59.39
N LYS A 468 25.06 7.32 -58.12
CA LYS A 468 25.87 8.53 -57.74
C LYS A 468 27.36 8.31 -57.91
N SER A 469 27.87 7.09 -57.80
CA SER A 469 29.29 6.72 -57.81
C SER A 469 30.03 7.27 -59.05
N ASN A 470 29.44 7.16 -60.25
CA ASN A 470 30.02 7.65 -61.50
C ASN A 470 30.21 9.20 -61.51
N ARG A 471 29.40 9.94 -60.78
CA ARG A 471 29.52 11.40 -60.63
C ARG A 471 30.59 11.77 -59.62
N ILE A 472 30.82 10.95 -58.63
CA ILE A 472 31.81 11.20 -57.55
C ILE A 472 33.24 11.00 -58.06
N THR A 473 33.49 10.05 -58.97
CA THR A 473 34.80 9.90 -59.64
C THR A 473 35.23 11.18 -60.36
N VAL A 474 34.26 11.89 -60.94
CA VAL A 474 34.53 13.18 -61.60
C VAL A 474 34.98 14.25 -60.55
N PHE A 475 34.31 14.30 -59.38
CA PHE A 475 34.72 15.24 -58.32
C PHE A 475 36.10 14.89 -57.75
N GLN A 476 36.38 13.59 -57.52
CA GLN A 476 37.68 13.13 -57.07
C GLN A 476 38.79 13.51 -58.04
N GLN A 477 38.56 13.34 -59.35
CA GLN A 477 39.51 13.71 -60.40
C GLN A 477 39.75 15.23 -60.46
N ARG A 478 38.70 16.05 -60.32
CA ARG A 478 38.81 17.52 -60.26
C ARG A 478 39.61 17.96 -59.03
N ILE A 479 39.35 17.40 -57.88
CA ILE A 479 40.09 17.68 -56.65
C ILE A 479 41.58 17.30 -56.82
N LYS A 480 41.85 16.10 -57.37
CA LYS A 480 43.19 15.60 -57.62
C LYS A 480 43.98 16.51 -58.60
N ASN A 481 43.31 16.91 -59.72
CA ASN A 481 43.90 17.82 -60.72
C ASN A 481 44.17 19.21 -60.16
N ALA A 482 43.29 19.76 -59.29
CA ALA A 482 43.49 21.05 -58.66
C ALA A 482 44.69 21.01 -57.70
N VAL A 483 44.82 19.96 -56.88
CA VAL A 483 45.96 19.77 -55.96
C VAL A 483 47.29 19.63 -56.74
N GLN A 484 47.30 18.82 -57.84
CA GLN A 484 48.49 18.63 -58.68
C GLN A 484 48.90 19.91 -59.40
N SER A 485 47.95 20.82 -59.69
CA SER A 485 48.19 22.10 -60.34
C SER A 485 48.52 23.24 -59.35
N GLY A 486 48.68 22.94 -58.02
CA GLY A 486 48.95 23.93 -57.00
C GLY A 486 47.80 24.90 -56.70
N LYS A 487 46.59 24.58 -57.16
CA LYS A 487 45.37 25.39 -56.95
C LYS A 487 44.52 24.80 -55.85
N ALA A 488 43.87 25.66 -55.05
CA ALA A 488 42.93 25.19 -54.04
C ALA A 488 41.71 24.51 -54.68
N PRO A 489 41.29 23.28 -54.25
CA PRO A 489 40.12 22.62 -54.78
C PRO A 489 38.82 23.40 -54.49
N MET A 490 37.85 23.29 -55.34
CA MET A 490 36.52 23.91 -55.14
C MET A 490 35.85 23.38 -53.85
N ARG A 491 35.46 24.27 -52.95
CA ARG A 491 34.82 23.94 -51.67
C ARG A 491 33.57 23.07 -51.88
N ALA A 492 32.83 23.31 -52.95
CA ALA A 492 31.62 22.50 -53.32
C ALA A 492 31.95 21.04 -53.63
N ASP A 493 33.10 20.74 -54.30
CA ASP A 493 33.52 19.38 -54.63
C ASP A 493 34.00 18.62 -53.37
N ILE A 494 34.68 19.33 -52.45
CA ILE A 494 35.08 18.75 -51.16
C ILE A 494 33.86 18.38 -50.32
N VAL A 495 32.89 19.29 -50.18
CA VAL A 495 31.65 19.03 -49.42
C VAL A 495 30.87 17.85 -50.03
N ARG A 496 30.73 17.76 -51.34
CA ARG A 496 30.05 16.62 -52.00
C ARG A 496 30.79 15.30 -51.78
N LEU A 497 32.11 15.30 -51.78
CA LEU A 497 32.90 14.11 -51.50
C LEU A 497 32.76 13.66 -50.02
N GLN A 498 32.74 14.63 -49.10
CA GLN A 498 32.47 14.31 -47.69
C GLN A 498 31.05 13.73 -47.48
N GLN A 499 30.05 14.33 -48.06
CA GLN A 499 28.65 13.80 -48.02
C GLN A 499 28.58 12.38 -48.54
N TYR A 500 29.24 12.08 -49.65
CA TYR A 500 29.31 10.74 -50.19
C TYR A 500 29.98 9.72 -49.27
N ARG A 501 31.09 10.12 -48.62
CA ARG A 501 31.76 9.25 -47.63
C ARG A 501 30.88 8.93 -46.44
N VAL A 502 30.19 9.93 -45.92
CA VAL A 502 29.25 9.74 -44.79
C VAL A 502 28.07 8.83 -45.23
N GLU A 503 27.55 9.00 -46.46
CA GLU A 503 26.51 8.13 -47.01
C GLU A 503 27.01 6.68 -47.17
N ALA A 504 28.25 6.48 -47.61
CA ALA A 504 28.90 5.16 -47.69
C ALA A 504 29.09 4.48 -46.34
N GLU A 505 29.54 5.23 -45.34
CA GLU A 505 29.70 4.72 -43.96
C GLU A 505 28.32 4.35 -43.37
N ASN A 506 27.32 5.19 -43.56
CA ASN A 506 25.95 4.88 -43.09
C ASN A 506 25.38 3.61 -43.71
N LEU A 507 25.55 3.42 -45.03
CA LEU A 507 25.13 2.19 -45.72
C LEU A 507 25.85 0.96 -45.14
N LYS A 508 27.15 1.05 -44.93
CA LYS A 508 27.92 -0.03 -44.33
C LYS A 508 27.44 -0.37 -42.90
N HIS A 509 27.16 0.63 -42.08
CA HIS A 509 26.60 0.41 -40.75
C HIS A 509 25.21 -0.19 -40.78
N GLU A 510 24.35 0.23 -41.73
CA GLU A 510 23.02 -0.39 -41.93
C GLU A 510 23.15 -1.86 -42.36
N GLU A 511 24.08 -2.20 -43.25
CA GLU A 511 24.37 -3.58 -43.68
C GLU A 511 24.90 -4.44 -42.53
N GLU A 512 25.87 -3.93 -41.74
CA GLU A 512 26.41 -4.63 -40.55
C GLU A 512 25.31 -4.90 -39.50
N ARG A 513 24.41 -3.94 -39.32
CA ARG A 513 23.26 -4.08 -38.41
C ARG A 513 22.29 -5.14 -38.90
N LEU A 514 21.97 -5.12 -40.21
CA LEU A 514 21.08 -6.09 -40.81
C LEU A 514 21.64 -7.51 -40.76
N ASN A 515 22.95 -7.68 -40.91
CA ASN A 515 23.63 -8.96 -40.75
C ASN A 515 23.55 -9.49 -39.32
N LYS A 516 23.77 -8.65 -38.33
CA LYS A 516 23.60 -9.02 -36.91
C LYS A 516 22.17 -9.41 -36.57
N ASP A 517 21.21 -8.68 -37.07
CA ASP A 517 19.78 -9.00 -36.89
C ASP A 517 19.39 -10.33 -37.59
N ASN A 518 20.01 -10.67 -38.72
CA ASN A 518 19.87 -11.97 -39.38
C ASN A 518 20.49 -13.10 -38.58
N GLU A 519 21.70 -12.91 -38.03
CA GLU A 519 22.35 -13.90 -37.15
C GLU A 519 21.46 -14.19 -35.92
N HIS A 520 20.89 -13.15 -35.34
CA HIS A 520 19.97 -13.32 -34.22
C HIS A 520 18.67 -14.04 -34.61
N LEU A 521 18.12 -13.75 -35.79
CA LEU A 521 16.97 -14.50 -36.31
C LEU A 521 17.29 -15.98 -36.51
N HIS A 522 18.50 -16.28 -37.00
CA HIS A 522 18.94 -17.66 -37.17
C HIS A 522 19.03 -18.38 -35.82
N ALA A 523 19.59 -17.74 -34.80
CA ALA A 523 19.67 -18.30 -33.44
C ALA A 523 18.28 -18.58 -32.84
N LEU A 524 17.30 -17.69 -33.04
CA LEU A 524 15.92 -17.93 -32.60
C LEU A 524 15.26 -19.12 -33.31
N ARG A 525 15.54 -19.31 -34.60
CA ARG A 525 15.05 -20.46 -35.36
C ARG A 525 15.67 -21.77 -34.88
N GLU A 526 16.96 -21.75 -34.59
CA GLU A 526 17.63 -22.93 -34.00
C GLU A 526 17.10 -23.28 -32.61
N GLU A 527 16.78 -22.27 -31.80
CA GLU A 527 16.16 -22.51 -30.49
C GLU A 527 14.74 -23.09 -30.66
N LEU A 528 13.95 -22.61 -31.59
CA LEU A 528 12.63 -23.16 -31.87
C LEU A 528 12.69 -24.60 -32.40
N GLU A 529 13.61 -24.93 -33.32
CA GLU A 529 13.79 -26.30 -33.83
C GLU A 529 14.19 -27.26 -32.72
N LYS A 530 15.07 -26.87 -31.81
CA LYS A 530 15.42 -27.69 -30.62
C LYS A 530 14.19 -27.96 -29.72
N LEU A 531 13.28 -27.01 -29.61
CA LEU A 531 12.04 -27.25 -28.88
C LEU A 531 11.11 -28.20 -29.66
N TYR A 532 11.04 -28.12 -30.96
CA TYR A 532 10.26 -29.05 -31.78
C TYR A 532 10.80 -30.49 -31.81
N GLU A 533 12.05 -30.71 -31.43
CA GLU A 533 12.65 -32.02 -31.29
C GLU A 533 12.47 -32.64 -29.88
N ALA A 534 11.78 -31.94 -28.95
CA ALA A 534 11.63 -32.43 -27.58
C ALA A 534 10.93 -33.78 -27.47
N ASP A 535 9.97 -34.07 -28.36
CA ASP A 535 9.25 -35.33 -28.43
C ASP A 535 10.15 -36.52 -28.86
N LEU A 536 11.21 -36.26 -29.66
CA LEU A 536 12.20 -37.26 -30.05
C LEU A 536 13.12 -37.69 -28.90
N HIS A 537 13.29 -36.83 -27.90
CA HIS A 537 14.10 -37.12 -26.71
C HIS A 537 13.28 -37.70 -25.58
N ALA A 538 11.95 -37.66 -25.69
CA ALA A 538 11.04 -38.12 -24.65
C ALA A 538 10.93 -39.66 -24.65
N THR A 539 10.73 -40.22 -23.44
CA THR A 539 10.66 -41.68 -23.25
C THR A 539 9.52 -42.09 -22.33
N ILE A 540 8.89 -43.22 -22.64
CA ILE A 540 8.00 -43.91 -21.71
C ILE A 540 8.67 -45.23 -21.32
N THR A 541 8.95 -45.39 -20.01
CA THR A 541 9.63 -46.55 -19.45
C THR A 541 8.68 -47.32 -18.55
N HIS A 542 8.57 -48.63 -18.75
CA HIS A 542 7.85 -49.54 -17.87
C HIS A 542 8.70 -50.76 -17.53
N HIS A 543 8.92 -51.01 -16.24
CA HIS A 543 9.81 -52.12 -15.79
C HIS A 543 9.09 -53.48 -15.68
N GLY A 544 7.77 -53.49 -15.86
CA GLY A 544 6.96 -54.71 -15.81
C GLY A 544 6.55 -55.25 -17.17
N VAL A 545 5.43 -55.95 -17.20
CA VAL A 545 4.80 -56.54 -18.39
C VAL A 545 3.46 -55.81 -18.66
N TYR A 546 3.20 -55.41 -19.88
CA TYR A 546 1.91 -54.89 -20.28
C TYR A 546 0.92 -56.03 -20.46
N ASP A 547 0.05 -56.27 -19.49
CA ASP A 547 -0.97 -57.32 -19.49
C ASP A 547 -2.37 -56.87 -19.87
N GLY A 548 -2.57 -55.56 -20.02
CA GLY A 548 -3.89 -54.97 -20.22
C GLY A 548 -3.94 -53.96 -21.35
N HIS A 549 -5.05 -53.17 -21.38
CA HIS A 549 -5.28 -52.13 -22.37
C HIS A 549 -4.71 -50.79 -21.91
N THR A 550 -3.37 -50.66 -21.88
CA THR A 550 -2.70 -49.38 -21.66
C THR A 550 -2.36 -48.75 -23.01
N ARG A 551 -2.89 -47.57 -23.30
CA ARG A 551 -2.56 -46.80 -24.51
C ARG A 551 -1.31 -45.97 -24.24
N VAL A 552 -0.38 -46.02 -25.14
CA VAL A 552 0.81 -45.17 -25.17
C VAL A 552 0.73 -44.28 -26.40
N SER A 553 0.91 -43.00 -26.25
CA SER A 553 0.92 -42.06 -27.37
C SER A 553 1.96 -40.96 -27.22
N PHE A 554 2.45 -40.49 -28.37
CA PHE A 554 3.34 -39.35 -28.52
C PHE A 554 2.70 -38.34 -29.46
N ILE A 555 2.62 -37.11 -29.04
CA ILE A 555 2.12 -35.97 -29.84
C ILE A 555 3.33 -35.26 -30.41
N ASP A 556 3.38 -35.14 -31.72
CA ASP A 556 4.43 -34.43 -32.46
C ASP A 556 4.46 -32.94 -32.04
N SER A 557 5.62 -32.44 -31.62
CA SER A 557 5.80 -31.06 -31.17
C SER A 557 5.57 -30.01 -32.26
N LYS A 558 5.70 -30.39 -33.54
CA LYS A 558 5.60 -29.47 -34.68
C LYS A 558 4.27 -29.57 -35.41
N THR A 559 3.78 -30.80 -35.66
CA THR A 559 2.57 -31.05 -36.44
C THR A 559 1.33 -31.31 -35.61
N SER A 560 1.51 -31.62 -34.33
CA SER A 560 0.46 -32.08 -33.39
C SER A 560 -0.18 -33.41 -33.81
N GLU A 561 0.48 -34.19 -34.67
CA GLU A 561 0.02 -35.52 -35.03
C GLU A 561 0.23 -36.49 -33.87
N GLU A 562 -0.69 -37.44 -33.70
CA GLU A 562 -0.63 -38.44 -32.63
C GLU A 562 -0.11 -39.76 -33.18
N TYR A 563 0.99 -40.28 -32.61
CA TYR A 563 1.52 -41.63 -32.82
C TYR A 563 1.13 -42.47 -31.61
N ALA A 564 0.30 -43.49 -31.78
CA ALA A 564 -0.20 -44.28 -30.67
C ALA A 564 -0.11 -45.76 -30.89
N LEU A 565 0.11 -46.50 -29.80
CA LEU A 565 0.08 -47.98 -29.80
C LEU A 565 -0.45 -48.50 -28.44
N THR A 566 -0.83 -49.76 -28.42
CA THR A 566 -1.18 -50.49 -27.20
C THR A 566 -0.15 -51.60 -27.04
N PRO A 567 0.89 -51.40 -26.21
CA PRO A 567 1.97 -52.40 -26.07
C PRO A 567 1.45 -53.64 -25.38
N GLN A 568 2.07 -54.79 -25.69
CA GLN A 568 1.78 -56.07 -25.08
C GLN A 568 3.07 -56.81 -24.76
N GLY A 569 3.07 -57.51 -23.64
CA GLY A 569 4.26 -58.22 -23.19
C GLY A 569 5.36 -57.30 -22.62
N LYS A 570 6.60 -57.66 -22.72
CA LYS A 570 7.74 -56.85 -22.29
C LYS A 570 8.01 -55.73 -23.29
N ALA A 571 7.89 -54.52 -22.88
CA ALA A 571 8.25 -53.32 -23.63
C ALA A 571 8.84 -52.31 -22.65
N THR A 572 10.16 -52.38 -22.44
CA THR A 572 10.79 -51.58 -21.37
C THR A 572 10.87 -50.10 -21.71
N HIS A 573 11.23 -49.78 -22.95
CA HIS A 573 11.32 -48.40 -23.41
C HIS A 573 10.51 -48.17 -24.67
N ILE A 574 9.68 -47.12 -24.68
CA ILE A 574 8.95 -46.67 -25.85
C ILE A 574 9.35 -45.22 -26.11
N ARG A 575 9.80 -44.94 -27.32
CA ARG A 575 10.21 -43.59 -27.76
C ARG A 575 9.83 -43.33 -29.20
N LEU A 576 9.79 -42.08 -29.57
CA LEU A 576 9.61 -41.64 -30.94
C LEU A 576 10.98 -41.55 -31.63
N ARG A 577 11.12 -42.13 -32.83
CA ARG A 577 12.35 -42.07 -33.62
C ARG A 577 12.05 -41.51 -35.01
N LEU A 578 12.99 -40.76 -35.54
CA LEU A 578 12.93 -40.23 -36.89
C LEU A 578 13.61 -41.25 -37.84
N GLU A 579 12.87 -41.80 -38.81
CA GLU A 579 13.43 -42.64 -39.90
C GLU A 579 13.19 -41.94 -41.25
N GLY A 580 14.25 -41.29 -41.76
CA GLY A 580 14.12 -40.38 -42.90
C GLY A 580 13.37 -39.10 -42.50
N ASP A 581 12.26 -38.83 -43.18
CA ASP A 581 11.37 -37.67 -42.89
C ASP A 581 10.13 -38.05 -42.08
N GLU A 582 9.95 -39.35 -41.69
CA GLU A 582 8.80 -39.84 -40.93
C GLU A 582 9.17 -40.22 -39.49
N LYS A 583 8.32 -39.87 -38.56
CA LYS A 583 8.43 -40.28 -37.16
C LYS A 583 7.72 -41.62 -36.93
N GLN A 584 8.38 -42.54 -36.22
CA GLN A 584 7.83 -43.87 -35.91
C GLN A 584 8.07 -44.22 -34.45
N LEU A 585 7.14 -44.98 -33.86
CA LEU A 585 7.28 -45.48 -32.49
C LEU A 585 8.25 -46.68 -32.44
N LEU A 586 9.31 -46.52 -31.69
CA LEU A 586 10.27 -47.60 -31.39
C LEU A 586 9.94 -48.21 -30.05
N VAL A 587 9.80 -49.53 -30.00
CA VAL A 587 9.57 -50.32 -28.78
C VAL A 587 10.81 -51.17 -28.53
N GLU A 588 11.45 -50.93 -27.39
CA GLU A 588 12.65 -51.71 -26.93
C GLU A 588 12.21 -52.58 -25.75
N SER A 589 12.63 -53.87 -25.77
CA SER A 589 12.27 -54.85 -24.77
C SER A 589 13.42 -55.07 -23.73
#